data_a6f10a96f2ec6d6d832024ae268b7ac1
#
_entry.id   a6f10a96f2ec6d6d832024ae268b7ac1
#
_cell.length_a   1.000
_cell.length_b   1.000
_cell.length_c   1.000
_cell.angle_alpha   90.00
_cell.angle_beta   90.00
_cell.angle_gamma   90.00
#
_symmetry.space_group_name_H-M   'P 1'
#
loop_
_entity.id
_entity.type
_entity.pdbx_description
1 polymer ?
#
loop_
_entity_poly.entity_id
_entity_poly.type
_entity_poly.pdbx_seq_one_letter_code
_entity_poly.pdbx_strand_id
1 'polypeptide(L)'
;PFTFVSKEGITIHIQGTIDRVDTYQNQQGDTFLRVIDYKTGTKEFRLSDIINGLNLQMFLYLLCLQQDNSETFHAAQGAGALYMPASEMSLSLDRYATEYDQEAVTQNHFQMHGVILNDERVIKAMEPDLKGTYTPVSVKKKAFDKDNQLREDTFIEHQANEEFFLSSSLESLLTNTQMNTLFEEIKYSISQMVEELYQGNIEAKPLSGNHVDGCAYCGFKNICGFEQDDPVND
;
A
#
# COMPACT_ATOMS: atom_id res chain seq x y z
N PRO A 1 -18.74 7.73 -4.00
CA PRO A 1 -17.75 8.81 -3.98
C PRO A 1 -17.35 9.15 -2.54
N PHE A 2 -16.08 9.33 -2.30
CA PHE A 2 -15.54 9.82 -1.04
C PHE A 2 -15.49 11.34 -1.08
N THR A 3 -15.97 11.99 -0.02
CA THR A 3 -16.01 13.45 0.02
C THR A 3 -15.44 13.95 1.33
N PHE A 4 -14.55 14.92 1.25
CA PHE A 4 -14.06 15.63 2.42
C PHE A 4 -13.81 17.11 2.08
N VAL A 5 -13.58 17.93 3.10
CA VAL A 5 -13.39 19.38 2.94
C VAL A 5 -11.96 19.72 3.33
N SER A 6 -11.26 20.49 2.48
CA SER A 6 -9.92 20.98 2.75
C SER A 6 -9.94 22.03 3.88
N LYS A 7 -8.76 22.42 4.36
CA LYS A 7 -8.64 23.48 5.39
C LYS A 7 -9.18 24.83 4.92
N GLU A 8 -9.05 25.11 3.62
CA GLU A 8 -9.58 26.33 2.98
C GLU A 8 -11.09 26.25 2.64
N GLY A 9 -11.76 25.18 3.06
CA GLY A 9 -13.21 25.01 2.83
C GLY A 9 -13.58 24.48 1.45
N ILE A 10 -12.62 23.99 0.66
CA ILE A 10 -12.87 23.43 -0.67
C ILE A 10 -13.40 22.00 -0.51
N THR A 11 -14.55 21.70 -1.12
CA THR A 11 -15.09 20.34 -1.13
C THR A 11 -14.42 19.50 -2.21
N ILE A 12 -13.83 18.39 -1.79
CA ILE A 12 -13.09 17.46 -2.63
C ILE A 12 -13.91 16.19 -2.79
N HIS A 13 -14.17 15.82 -4.04
CA HIS A 13 -14.87 14.58 -4.40
C HIS A 13 -13.91 13.64 -5.09
N ILE A 14 -13.76 12.42 -4.53
CA ILE A 14 -12.94 11.37 -5.11
C ILE A 14 -13.86 10.23 -5.54
N GLN A 15 -13.68 9.75 -6.74
CA GLN A 15 -14.37 8.58 -7.28
C GLN A 15 -13.41 7.72 -8.10
N GLY A 16 -13.68 6.43 -8.15
CA GLY A 16 -12.87 5.48 -8.90
C GLY A 16 -13.50 4.11 -8.94
N THR A 17 -12.86 3.19 -9.64
CA THR A 17 -13.25 1.78 -9.71
C THR A 17 -12.21 0.94 -8.99
N ILE A 18 -12.67 0.04 -8.15
CA ILE A 18 -11.83 -0.87 -7.36
C ILE A 18 -11.88 -2.24 -8.04
N ASP A 19 -10.73 -2.82 -8.33
CA ASP A 19 -10.66 -4.12 -8.99
C ASP A 19 -11.19 -5.24 -8.08
N ARG A 20 -10.76 -5.23 -6.80
CA ARG A 20 -11.18 -6.23 -5.82
C ARG A 20 -11.18 -5.68 -4.40
N VAL A 21 -12.23 -6.00 -3.66
CA VAL A 21 -12.35 -5.77 -2.21
C VAL A 21 -12.59 -7.10 -1.53
N ASP A 22 -11.76 -7.42 -0.55
CA ASP A 22 -11.99 -8.56 0.33
C ASP A 22 -12.41 -8.07 1.71
N THR A 23 -13.28 -8.82 2.34
CA THR A 23 -13.76 -8.54 3.70
C THR A 23 -13.46 -9.72 4.61
N TYR A 24 -13.12 -9.43 5.84
CA TYR A 24 -13.00 -10.41 6.91
C TYR A 24 -13.75 -9.91 8.13
N GLN A 25 -14.61 -10.74 8.70
CA GLN A 25 -15.28 -10.45 9.96
C GLN A 25 -14.76 -11.38 11.05
N ASN A 26 -14.28 -10.79 12.15
CA ASN A 26 -13.82 -11.57 13.28
C ASN A 26 -14.99 -12.08 14.15
N GLN A 27 -14.69 -12.88 15.18
CA GLN A 27 -15.70 -13.44 16.09
C GLN A 27 -16.40 -12.38 16.96
N GLN A 28 -15.81 -11.20 17.10
CA GLN A 28 -16.37 -10.05 17.83
C GLN A 28 -17.30 -9.21 16.97
N GLY A 29 -17.37 -9.49 15.67
CA GLY A 29 -18.19 -8.74 14.72
C GLY A 29 -17.47 -7.57 14.05
N ASP A 30 -16.18 -7.34 14.34
CA ASP A 30 -15.41 -6.31 13.66
C ASP A 30 -15.15 -6.72 12.22
N THR A 31 -15.37 -5.80 11.29
CA THR A 31 -15.16 -6.01 9.86
C THR A 31 -13.87 -5.34 9.41
N PHE A 32 -13.06 -6.07 8.70
CA PHE A 32 -11.80 -5.62 8.11
C PHE A 32 -11.89 -5.65 6.60
N LEU A 33 -11.31 -4.63 5.94
CA LEU A 33 -11.31 -4.47 4.50
C LEU A 33 -9.89 -4.47 3.96
N ARG A 34 -9.66 -5.15 2.85
CA ARG A 34 -8.49 -4.94 2.03
C ARG A 34 -8.88 -4.65 0.58
N VAL A 35 -8.16 -3.78 -0.06
CA VAL A 35 -8.27 -3.53 -1.49
C VAL A 35 -7.09 -4.16 -2.21
N ILE A 36 -7.37 -4.74 -3.37
CA ILE A 36 -6.36 -5.37 -4.23
C ILE A 36 -6.53 -4.80 -5.63
N ASP A 37 -5.42 -4.36 -6.20
CA ASP A 37 -5.34 -3.85 -7.57
C ASP A 37 -4.41 -4.76 -8.37
N TYR A 38 -4.86 -5.21 -9.55
CA TYR A 38 -4.12 -6.12 -10.42
C TYR A 38 -3.16 -5.34 -11.32
N LYS A 39 -1.89 -5.69 -11.30
CA LYS A 39 -0.85 -5.03 -12.10
C LYS A 39 -0.20 -5.98 -13.08
N THR A 40 -0.26 -5.66 -14.35
CA THR A 40 0.40 -6.42 -15.44
C THR A 40 1.90 -6.11 -15.55
N GLY A 41 2.36 -5.01 -14.97
CA GLY A 41 3.78 -4.64 -14.90
C GLY A 41 4.37 -4.86 -13.49
N THR A 42 5.69 -4.79 -13.40
CA THR A 42 6.39 -4.80 -12.11
C THR A 42 6.06 -3.51 -11.37
N LYS A 43 5.37 -3.62 -10.25
CA LYS A 43 5.05 -2.49 -9.38
C LYS A 43 5.69 -2.72 -8.02
N GLU A 44 6.69 -1.91 -7.70
CA GLU A 44 7.22 -1.86 -6.34
C GLU A 44 6.30 -1.00 -5.47
N PHE A 45 6.13 -1.43 -4.24
CA PHE A 45 5.47 -0.64 -3.21
C PHE A 45 6.54 0.06 -2.36
N ARG A 46 6.38 1.35 -2.17
CA ARG A 46 7.22 2.17 -1.29
C ARG A 46 6.35 3.12 -0.51
N LEU A 47 6.47 3.09 0.80
CA LEU A 47 5.72 3.98 1.68
C LEU A 47 6.11 5.45 1.45
N SER A 48 7.38 5.71 1.12
CA SER A 48 7.88 7.04 0.75
C SER A 48 7.13 7.65 -0.45
N ASP A 49 6.72 6.84 -1.44
CA ASP A 49 5.92 7.32 -2.56
C ASP A 49 4.58 7.88 -2.08
N ILE A 50 3.94 7.18 -1.15
CA ILE A 50 2.65 7.58 -0.59
C ILE A 50 2.77 8.91 0.16
N ILE A 51 3.80 9.05 1.00
CA ILE A 51 4.06 10.29 1.75
C ILE A 51 4.30 11.46 0.81
N ASN A 52 4.94 11.22 -0.33
CA ASN A 52 5.18 12.22 -1.37
C ASN A 52 3.98 12.42 -2.33
N GLY A 53 2.81 11.89 -2.01
CA GLY A 53 1.60 12.07 -2.83
C GLY A 53 1.53 11.19 -4.08
N LEU A 54 2.40 10.19 -4.20
CA LEU A 54 2.42 9.24 -5.31
C LEU A 54 1.72 7.93 -4.94
N ASN A 55 1.22 7.21 -5.93
CA ASN A 55 0.61 5.89 -5.74
C ASN A 55 -0.54 5.84 -4.71
N LEU A 56 -1.26 6.94 -4.51
CA LEU A 56 -2.32 7.10 -3.50
C LEU A 56 -3.57 6.26 -3.75
N GLN A 57 -3.78 5.78 -4.98
CA GLN A 57 -5.01 5.16 -5.46
C GLN A 57 -5.61 4.13 -4.49
N MET A 58 -4.78 3.19 -4.02
CA MET A 58 -5.24 2.09 -3.16
C MET A 58 -5.72 2.58 -1.79
N PHE A 59 -5.02 3.56 -1.24
CA PHE A 59 -5.38 4.15 0.06
C PHE A 59 -6.64 5.00 -0.03
N LEU A 60 -6.82 5.70 -1.15
CA LEU A 60 -8.06 6.43 -1.43
C LEU A 60 -9.25 5.49 -1.54
N TYR A 61 -9.08 4.33 -2.14
CA TYR A 61 -10.10 3.30 -2.19
C TYR A 61 -10.46 2.78 -0.79
N LEU A 62 -9.47 2.51 0.07
CA LEU A 62 -9.72 2.14 1.45
C LEU A 62 -10.47 3.24 2.22
N LEU A 63 -10.06 4.51 2.06
CA LEU A 63 -10.74 5.65 2.67
C LEU A 63 -12.20 5.77 2.19
N CYS A 64 -12.44 5.58 0.89
CA CYS A 64 -13.80 5.56 0.35
C CYS A 64 -14.67 4.49 1.00
N LEU A 65 -14.14 3.28 1.14
CA LEU A 65 -14.87 2.14 1.70
C LEU A 65 -15.11 2.28 3.21
N GLN A 66 -14.14 2.82 3.96
CA GLN A 66 -14.30 3.05 5.40
C GLN A 66 -15.38 4.10 5.74
N GLN A 67 -15.67 5.01 4.81
CA GLN A 67 -16.72 6.01 4.95
C GLN A 67 -18.04 5.58 4.32
N ASP A 68 -18.08 4.42 3.68
CA ASP A 68 -19.32 3.87 3.14
C ASP A 68 -20.17 3.31 4.27
N ASN A 69 -21.38 3.88 4.43
CA ASN A 69 -22.36 3.47 5.43
C ASN A 69 -23.29 2.36 4.93
N SER A 70 -22.97 1.68 3.82
CA SER A 70 -23.72 0.50 3.38
C SER A 70 -23.64 -0.62 4.42
N GLU A 71 -24.59 -1.53 4.40
CA GLU A 71 -24.58 -2.70 5.32
C GLU A 71 -23.30 -3.52 5.20
N THR A 72 -22.72 -3.58 4.01
CA THR A 72 -21.51 -4.38 3.73
C THR A 72 -20.25 -3.79 4.36
N PHE A 73 -20.14 -2.46 4.40
CA PHE A 73 -18.88 -1.79 4.81
C PHE A 73 -19.05 -0.94 6.08
N HIS A 74 -20.22 -0.99 6.71
CA HIS A 74 -20.47 -0.20 7.91
C HIS A 74 -19.45 -0.46 9.01
N ALA A 75 -18.84 0.62 9.51
CA ALA A 75 -17.79 0.59 10.54
C ALA A 75 -16.60 -0.31 10.23
N ALA A 76 -16.35 -0.61 8.95
CA ALA A 76 -15.25 -1.45 8.55
C ALA A 76 -13.90 -0.74 8.69
N GLN A 77 -12.88 -1.48 9.10
CA GLN A 77 -11.53 -1.00 9.28
C GLN A 77 -10.66 -1.37 8.08
N GLY A 78 -9.87 -0.43 7.58
CA GLY A 78 -8.88 -0.70 6.53
C GLY A 78 -7.77 -1.60 7.06
N ALA A 79 -7.58 -2.73 6.40
CA ALA A 79 -6.62 -3.76 6.82
C ALA A 79 -5.59 -4.13 5.75
N GLY A 80 -5.72 -3.59 4.54
CA GLY A 80 -4.71 -3.81 3.51
C GLY A 80 -4.96 -3.04 2.22
N ALA A 81 -3.86 -2.57 1.62
CA ALA A 81 -3.80 -1.97 0.30
C ALA A 81 -2.70 -2.69 -0.49
N LEU A 82 -3.08 -3.54 -1.44
CA LEU A 82 -2.18 -4.52 -2.04
C LEU A 82 -2.20 -4.46 -3.57
N TYR A 83 -1.03 -4.55 -4.17
CA TYR A 83 -0.85 -4.83 -5.59
C TYR A 83 -0.64 -6.33 -5.79
N MET A 84 -1.41 -6.94 -6.67
CA MET A 84 -1.27 -8.33 -7.06
C MET A 84 -0.72 -8.41 -8.48
N PRO A 85 0.43 -9.07 -8.71
CA PRO A 85 0.92 -9.32 -10.05
C PRO A 85 -0.08 -10.13 -10.86
N ALA A 86 -0.42 -9.64 -12.06
CA ALA A 86 -1.36 -10.27 -12.99
C ALA A 86 -0.73 -10.51 -14.38
N SER A 87 0.60 -10.46 -14.46
CA SER A 87 1.35 -10.75 -15.69
C SER A 87 1.44 -12.26 -15.92
N GLU A 88 1.55 -12.65 -17.18
CA GLU A 88 1.86 -14.03 -17.53
C GLU A 88 3.22 -14.42 -16.93
N MET A 89 3.25 -15.58 -16.29
CA MET A 89 4.46 -16.13 -15.73
C MET A 89 5.21 -16.95 -16.78
N SER A 90 6.43 -16.53 -17.10
CA SER A 90 7.36 -17.35 -17.86
C SER A 90 8.30 -18.07 -16.89
N LEU A 91 8.12 -19.37 -16.73
CA LEU A 91 8.99 -20.18 -15.88
C LEU A 91 10.31 -20.46 -16.63
N SER A 92 11.40 -19.83 -16.18
CA SER A 92 12.74 -20.23 -16.54
C SER A 92 13.32 -21.06 -15.39
N LEU A 93 13.22 -22.37 -15.51
CA LEU A 93 13.71 -23.29 -14.48
C LEU A 93 15.00 -23.99 -14.96
N ASP A 94 15.85 -24.30 -14.00
CA ASP A 94 17.01 -25.17 -14.25
C ASP A 94 16.55 -26.55 -14.73
N ARG A 95 17.40 -27.22 -15.51
CA ARG A 95 17.12 -28.57 -16.02
C ARG A 95 16.85 -29.60 -14.93
N TYR A 96 17.32 -29.34 -13.72
CA TYR A 96 17.19 -30.20 -12.54
C TYR A 96 16.19 -29.66 -11.51
N ALA A 97 15.39 -28.62 -11.86
CA ALA A 97 14.43 -28.03 -10.95
C ALA A 97 13.38 -29.07 -10.52
N THR A 98 13.08 -29.09 -9.26
CA THR A 98 12.05 -29.95 -8.64
C THR A 98 10.68 -29.28 -8.70
N GLU A 99 9.61 -30.03 -8.40
CA GLU A 99 8.27 -29.47 -8.22
C GLU A 99 8.26 -28.38 -7.13
N TYR A 100 9.05 -28.56 -6.06
CA TYR A 100 9.22 -27.55 -5.01
C TYR A 100 9.81 -26.23 -5.53
N ASP A 101 10.80 -26.32 -6.42
CA ASP A 101 11.41 -25.13 -7.02
C ASP A 101 10.39 -24.40 -7.92
N GLN A 102 9.56 -25.15 -8.66
CA GLN A 102 8.49 -24.60 -9.48
C GLN A 102 7.44 -23.89 -8.63
N GLU A 103 7.03 -24.51 -7.51
CA GLU A 103 6.06 -23.93 -6.59
C GLU A 103 6.61 -22.66 -5.95
N ALA A 104 7.86 -22.65 -5.50
CA ALA A 104 8.50 -21.47 -4.91
C ALA A 104 8.59 -20.30 -5.90
N VAL A 105 8.95 -20.55 -7.15
CA VAL A 105 8.99 -19.52 -8.20
C VAL A 105 7.59 -18.99 -8.48
N THR A 106 6.59 -19.85 -8.53
CA THR A 106 5.18 -19.46 -8.74
C THR A 106 4.67 -18.60 -7.60
N GLN A 107 4.93 -18.99 -6.36
CA GLN A 107 4.53 -18.26 -5.18
C GLN A 107 5.16 -16.86 -5.14
N ASN A 108 6.47 -16.78 -5.42
CA ASN A 108 7.18 -15.49 -5.47
C ASN A 108 6.63 -14.57 -6.58
N HIS A 109 6.25 -15.14 -7.72
CA HIS A 109 5.68 -14.34 -8.82
C HIS A 109 4.34 -13.71 -8.45
N PHE A 110 3.50 -14.43 -7.72
CA PHE A 110 2.17 -13.95 -7.29
C PHE A 110 2.15 -13.33 -5.90
N GLN A 111 3.32 -13.11 -5.30
CA GLN A 111 3.38 -12.42 -4.03
C GLN A 111 2.83 -11.00 -4.16
N MET A 112 1.89 -10.66 -3.30
CA MET A 112 1.32 -9.31 -3.26
C MET A 112 2.32 -8.33 -2.62
N HIS A 113 2.29 -7.09 -3.08
CA HIS A 113 3.09 -6.00 -2.57
C HIS A 113 2.19 -4.88 -2.04
N GLY A 114 2.54 -4.29 -0.92
CA GLY A 114 1.74 -3.21 -0.33
C GLY A 114 1.79 -3.20 1.18
N VAL A 115 0.72 -2.69 1.77
CA VAL A 115 0.59 -2.54 3.23
C VAL A 115 -0.53 -3.42 3.75
N ILE A 116 -0.28 -4.05 4.88
CA ILE A 116 -1.29 -4.76 5.68
C ILE A 116 -1.26 -4.29 7.14
N LEU A 117 -2.40 -4.43 7.80
CA LEU A 117 -2.54 -4.14 9.20
C LEU A 117 -1.76 -5.17 10.04
N ASN A 118 -0.99 -4.70 11.00
CA ASN A 118 -0.32 -5.52 11.99
C ASN A 118 -1.32 -6.08 13.02
N ASP A 119 -2.17 -6.98 12.56
CA ASP A 119 -3.11 -7.74 13.38
C ASP A 119 -3.02 -9.21 12.95
N GLU A 120 -2.63 -10.07 13.89
CA GLU A 120 -2.44 -11.50 13.63
C GLU A 120 -3.69 -12.17 13.05
N ARG A 121 -4.87 -11.78 13.52
CA ARG A 121 -6.16 -12.35 13.04
C ARG A 121 -6.39 -12.01 11.58
N VAL A 122 -6.09 -10.77 11.19
CA VAL A 122 -6.19 -10.29 9.81
C VAL A 122 -5.19 -11.03 8.92
N ILE A 123 -3.94 -11.14 9.37
CA ILE A 123 -2.87 -11.82 8.62
C ILE A 123 -3.21 -13.30 8.44
N LYS A 124 -3.68 -13.99 9.49
CA LYS A 124 -4.12 -15.39 9.41
C LYS A 124 -5.33 -15.59 8.50
N ALA A 125 -6.24 -14.63 8.43
CA ALA A 125 -7.36 -14.65 7.50
C ALA A 125 -6.92 -14.50 6.04
N MET A 126 -5.81 -13.80 5.80
CA MET A 126 -5.21 -13.64 4.46
C MET A 126 -4.38 -14.86 4.04
N GLU A 127 -3.63 -15.42 4.97
CA GLU A 127 -2.72 -16.53 4.75
C GLU A 127 -2.74 -17.47 5.96
N PRO A 128 -3.65 -18.46 5.98
CA PRO A 128 -3.85 -19.34 7.14
C PRO A 128 -2.59 -20.08 7.59
N ASP A 129 -1.72 -20.44 6.65
CA ASP A 129 -0.47 -21.15 6.93
C ASP A 129 0.67 -20.26 7.39
N LEU A 130 0.51 -18.93 7.32
CA LEU A 130 1.50 -17.92 7.71
C LEU A 130 2.92 -18.16 7.15
N LYS A 131 3.00 -18.71 5.94
CA LYS A 131 4.29 -19.00 5.30
C LYS A 131 4.92 -17.76 4.66
N GLY A 132 4.19 -16.64 4.55
CA GLY A 132 4.62 -15.41 3.91
C GLY A 132 4.76 -15.53 2.39
N THR A 133 4.04 -16.46 1.78
CA THR A 133 4.17 -16.76 0.35
C THR A 133 3.41 -15.78 -0.55
N TYR A 134 2.22 -15.35 -0.11
CA TYR A 134 1.36 -14.47 -0.91
C TYR A 134 1.15 -13.09 -0.29
N THR A 135 1.49 -12.91 0.97
CA THR A 135 1.41 -11.63 1.66
C THR A 135 2.72 -10.84 1.53
N PRO A 136 2.70 -9.50 1.61
CA PRO A 136 3.92 -8.69 1.60
C PRO A 136 4.76 -8.85 2.88
N VAL A 137 4.28 -9.62 3.85
CA VAL A 137 4.99 -9.84 5.11
C VAL A 137 5.99 -10.97 4.95
N SER A 138 7.25 -10.61 4.90
CA SER A 138 8.34 -11.58 5.03
C SER A 138 8.44 -12.01 6.49
N VAL A 139 7.75 -13.07 6.86
CA VAL A 139 7.92 -13.67 8.19
C VAL A 139 9.23 -14.44 8.19
N LYS A 140 10.24 -13.92 8.89
CA LYS A 140 11.52 -14.61 9.02
C LYS A 140 11.28 -15.99 9.66
N LYS A 141 11.98 -17.03 9.21
CA LYS A 141 11.90 -18.40 9.78
C LYS A 141 12.07 -18.46 11.30
N LYS A 142 12.72 -17.46 11.91
CA LYS A 142 12.87 -17.31 13.36
C LYS A 142 11.58 -16.92 14.10
N ALA A 143 10.57 -16.44 13.37
CA ALA A 143 9.28 -16.07 13.95
C ALA A 143 8.36 -17.26 14.18
N PHE A 144 8.71 -18.43 13.67
CA PHE A 144 7.93 -19.66 13.87
C PHE A 144 8.59 -20.51 14.96
N ASP A 145 7.75 -21.11 15.80
CA ASP A 145 8.20 -22.11 16.75
C ASP A 145 8.45 -23.47 16.05
N LYS A 146 8.78 -24.50 16.87
CA LYS A 146 9.04 -25.85 16.37
C LYS A 146 7.83 -26.50 15.73
N ASP A 147 6.64 -26.05 16.08
CA ASP A 147 5.35 -26.55 15.59
C ASP A 147 4.83 -25.71 14.42
N ASN A 148 5.69 -24.84 13.84
CA ASN A 148 5.38 -23.95 12.73
C ASN A 148 4.25 -22.94 13.04
N GLN A 149 4.11 -22.58 14.33
CA GLN A 149 3.19 -21.55 14.79
C GLN A 149 3.89 -20.20 14.90
N LEU A 150 3.18 -19.12 14.59
CA LEU A 150 3.71 -17.78 14.71
C LEU A 150 3.88 -17.43 16.19
N ARG A 151 5.07 -16.97 16.56
CA ARG A 151 5.34 -16.53 17.91
C ARG A 151 4.70 -15.17 18.19
N GLU A 152 3.96 -15.04 19.27
CA GLU A 152 3.29 -13.80 19.69
C GLU A 152 4.27 -12.63 19.87
N ASP A 153 5.49 -12.91 20.35
CA ASP A 153 6.55 -11.92 20.55
C ASP A 153 7.03 -11.25 19.24
N THR A 154 6.80 -11.89 18.10
CA THR A 154 7.21 -11.36 16.80
C THR A 154 6.40 -10.12 16.39
N PHE A 155 5.14 -10.04 16.77
CA PHE A 155 4.30 -8.85 16.48
C PHE A 155 4.51 -7.76 17.53
N ILE A 156 4.82 -8.12 18.79
CA ILE A 156 5.03 -7.17 19.89
C ILE A 156 6.33 -6.40 19.70
N GLU A 157 7.39 -7.06 19.25
CA GLU A 157 8.69 -6.42 19.00
C GLU A 157 8.60 -5.33 17.92
N HIS A 158 7.67 -5.48 16.97
CA HIS A 158 7.43 -4.51 15.91
C HIS A 158 6.52 -3.34 16.33
N GLN A 159 5.72 -3.47 17.36
CA GLN A 159 4.85 -2.40 17.86
C GLN A 159 5.60 -1.36 18.71
N ALA A 160 6.79 -1.67 19.23
CA ALA A 160 7.50 -0.84 20.19
C ALA A 160 8.38 0.28 19.56
N ASN A 161 8.60 0.28 18.26
CA ASN A 161 9.51 1.23 17.61
C ASN A 161 8.77 2.27 16.77
N GLU A 162 8.70 3.51 17.25
CA GLU A 162 8.17 4.65 16.52
C GLU A 162 8.98 5.00 15.24
N GLU A 163 10.24 4.56 15.14
CA GLU A 163 11.09 4.67 13.93
C GLU A 163 10.69 3.73 12.80
N PHE A 164 9.60 3.05 12.93
CA PHE A 164 9.12 2.00 12.06
C PHE A 164 8.82 2.43 10.62
N PHE A 165 8.44 3.69 10.39
CA PHE A 165 8.13 4.23 9.07
C PHE A 165 9.31 4.24 8.10
N LEU A 166 10.55 4.14 8.60
CA LEU A 166 11.78 4.29 7.81
C LEU A 166 12.54 2.98 7.59
N SER A 167 12.08 1.86 8.11
CA SER A 167 12.74 0.57 7.96
C SER A 167 12.22 -0.19 6.75
N SER A 168 13.06 -0.42 5.75
CA SER A 168 12.70 -1.11 4.51
C SER A 168 12.15 -2.54 4.70
N SER A 169 12.46 -3.20 5.81
CA SER A 169 11.95 -4.55 6.11
C SER A 169 10.57 -4.58 6.74
N LEU A 170 10.00 -3.43 7.10
CA LEU A 170 8.78 -3.29 7.89
C LEU A 170 7.74 -2.36 7.23
N GLU A 171 8.04 -1.82 6.04
CA GLU A 171 7.15 -0.89 5.32
C GLU A 171 5.78 -1.49 4.98
N SER A 172 5.71 -2.82 4.92
CA SER A 172 4.48 -3.52 4.57
C SER A 172 3.57 -3.83 5.75
N LEU A 173 3.99 -3.57 6.98
CA LEU A 173 3.24 -3.93 8.19
C LEU A 173 3.02 -2.70 9.07
N LEU A 174 1.80 -2.19 9.13
CA LEU A 174 1.44 -1.00 9.88
C LEU A 174 0.51 -1.32 11.05
N THR A 175 0.79 -0.73 12.20
CA THR A 175 -0.17 -0.72 13.31
C THR A 175 -1.40 0.10 12.95
N ASN A 176 -2.47 -0.04 13.72
CA ASN A 176 -3.70 0.73 13.53
C ASN A 176 -3.44 2.25 13.62
N THR A 177 -2.61 2.66 14.58
CA THR A 177 -2.23 4.07 14.73
C THR A 177 -1.47 4.57 13.50
N GLN A 178 -0.50 3.83 13.00
CA GLN A 178 0.28 4.18 11.82
C GLN A 178 -0.60 4.24 10.56
N MET A 179 -1.52 3.29 10.39
CA MET A 179 -2.47 3.29 9.28
C MET A 179 -3.35 4.55 9.30
N ASN A 180 -3.87 4.90 10.48
CA ASN A 180 -4.68 6.11 10.63
C ASN A 180 -3.87 7.39 10.38
N THR A 181 -2.64 7.46 10.88
CA THR A 181 -1.74 8.59 10.59
C THR A 181 -1.49 8.72 9.09
N LEU A 182 -1.24 7.60 8.41
CA LEU A 182 -1.04 7.59 6.96
C LEU A 182 -2.28 8.11 6.21
N PHE A 183 -3.47 7.73 6.64
CA PHE A 183 -4.71 8.25 6.04
C PHE A 183 -4.87 9.76 6.23
N GLU A 184 -4.52 10.30 7.38
CA GLU A 184 -4.57 11.75 7.61
C GLU A 184 -3.52 12.49 6.76
N GLU A 185 -2.31 11.96 6.61
CA GLU A 185 -1.28 12.52 5.73
C GLU A 185 -1.71 12.51 4.25
N ILE A 186 -2.38 11.45 3.80
CA ILE A 186 -2.93 11.38 2.45
C ILE A 186 -4.00 12.45 2.22
N LYS A 187 -4.93 12.60 3.16
CA LYS A 187 -5.96 13.66 3.08
C LYS A 187 -5.32 15.06 3.06
N TYR A 188 -4.30 15.25 3.90
CA TYR A 188 -3.56 16.50 3.93
C TYR A 188 -2.88 16.80 2.59
N SER A 189 -2.14 15.85 2.03
CA SER A 189 -1.46 15.99 0.73
C SER A 189 -2.44 16.32 -0.40
N ILE A 190 -3.59 15.64 -0.44
CA ILE A 190 -4.62 15.93 -1.44
C ILE A 190 -5.22 17.33 -1.24
N SER A 191 -5.45 17.72 0.02
CA SER A 191 -5.94 19.08 0.32
C SER A 191 -4.99 20.14 -0.21
N GLN A 192 -3.68 19.97 0.03
CA GLN A 192 -2.65 20.89 -0.47
C GLN A 192 -2.66 20.96 -2.00
N MET A 193 -2.69 19.82 -2.68
CA MET A 193 -2.74 19.77 -4.16
C MET A 193 -3.97 20.52 -4.71
N VAL A 194 -5.13 20.31 -4.09
CA VAL A 194 -6.38 20.95 -4.52
C VAL A 194 -6.37 22.45 -4.22
N GLU A 195 -5.87 22.87 -3.06
CA GLU A 195 -5.74 24.28 -2.68
C GLU A 195 -4.81 25.02 -3.63
N GLU A 196 -3.65 24.46 -3.98
CA GLU A 196 -2.73 25.02 -4.98
C GLU A 196 -3.38 25.16 -6.36
N LEU A 197 -4.09 24.13 -6.81
CA LEU A 197 -4.85 24.19 -8.07
C LEU A 197 -5.92 25.28 -8.05
N TYR A 198 -6.64 25.44 -6.94
CA TYR A 198 -7.67 26.46 -6.79
C TYR A 198 -7.10 27.88 -6.79
N GLN A 199 -5.88 28.04 -6.27
CA GLN A 199 -5.14 29.31 -6.29
C GLN A 199 -4.51 29.60 -7.68
N GLY A 200 -4.63 28.67 -8.63
CA GLY A 200 -4.05 28.81 -9.98
C GLY A 200 -2.54 28.56 -10.01
N ASN A 201 -2.00 27.88 -9.00
CA ASN A 201 -0.59 27.48 -9.02
C ASN A 201 -0.40 26.35 -10.07
N ILE A 202 0.38 26.67 -11.11
CA ILE A 202 0.72 25.75 -12.21
C ILE A 202 2.24 25.58 -12.33
N GLU A 203 2.97 25.90 -11.28
CA GLU A 203 4.42 25.79 -11.27
C GLU A 203 4.88 24.34 -11.46
N ALA A 204 5.85 24.14 -12.35
CA ALA A 204 6.42 22.82 -12.58
C ALA A 204 7.39 22.49 -11.46
N LYS A 205 6.95 21.64 -10.52
CA LYS A 205 7.73 21.11 -9.38
C LYS A 205 7.75 19.59 -9.42
N PRO A 206 8.45 18.97 -10.39
CA PRO A 206 8.48 17.51 -10.46
C PRO A 206 9.24 16.93 -9.25
N LEU A 207 8.69 15.90 -8.66
CA LEU A 207 9.41 15.12 -7.65
C LEU A 207 10.62 14.45 -8.30
N SER A 208 11.80 14.71 -7.78
CA SER A 208 13.05 14.07 -8.20
C SER A 208 13.82 13.58 -6.98
N GLY A 209 14.42 12.39 -7.08
CA GLY A 209 15.21 11.82 -5.99
C GLY A 209 15.73 10.43 -6.34
N ASN A 210 16.38 9.77 -5.41
CA ASN A 210 17.06 8.49 -5.64
C ASN A 210 16.18 7.37 -6.21
N HIS A 211 14.85 7.51 -6.14
CA HIS A 211 13.91 6.48 -6.59
C HIS A 211 12.67 7.05 -7.27
N VAL A 212 12.57 8.38 -7.40
CA VAL A 212 11.43 9.07 -7.99
C VAL A 212 11.90 9.98 -9.10
N ASP A 213 11.42 9.76 -10.32
CA ASP A 213 11.58 10.67 -11.45
C ASP A 213 10.19 11.02 -11.99
N GLY A 214 9.63 12.13 -11.52
CA GLY A 214 8.36 12.65 -11.96
C GLY A 214 8.31 13.00 -13.46
N CYS A 215 9.48 13.14 -14.09
CA CYS A 215 9.60 13.45 -15.50
C CYS A 215 9.72 12.21 -16.40
N ALA A 216 9.97 11.01 -15.85
CA ALA A 216 10.23 9.81 -16.65
C ALA A 216 9.13 9.49 -17.66
N TYR A 217 7.87 9.64 -17.25
CA TYR A 217 6.68 9.35 -18.07
C TYR A 217 5.82 10.59 -18.37
N CYS A 218 6.38 11.78 -18.14
CA CYS A 218 5.64 13.03 -18.34
C CYS A 218 5.50 13.36 -19.83
N GLY A 219 4.28 13.45 -20.34
CA GLY A 219 3.99 13.83 -21.71
C GLY A 219 4.37 15.28 -22.04
N PHE A 220 4.61 16.12 -21.04
CA PHE A 220 4.96 17.53 -21.19
C PHE A 220 6.46 17.81 -21.04
N LYS A 221 7.30 16.79 -20.81
CA LYS A 221 8.74 16.93 -20.58
C LYS A 221 9.45 17.83 -21.59
N ASN A 222 9.08 17.71 -22.87
CA ASN A 222 9.72 18.45 -23.96
C ASN A 222 9.32 19.92 -24.07
N ILE A 223 8.27 20.36 -23.39
CA ILE A 223 7.73 21.73 -23.47
C ILE A 223 7.65 22.43 -22.12
N CYS A 224 7.87 21.71 -21.03
CA CYS A 224 7.74 22.24 -19.67
C CYS A 224 8.91 23.17 -19.30
N GLY A 225 10.09 23.01 -19.92
CA GLY A 225 11.26 23.83 -19.65
C GLY A 225 11.94 23.57 -18.31
N PHE A 226 11.50 22.56 -17.54
CA PHE A 226 12.16 22.16 -16.30
C PHE A 226 13.50 21.48 -16.62
N GLU A 227 14.57 22.00 -16.06
CA GLU A 227 15.90 21.39 -16.09
C GLU A 227 16.18 20.72 -14.74
N GLN A 228 16.80 19.54 -14.79
CA GLN A 228 16.99 18.68 -13.60
C GLN A 228 17.97 19.31 -12.55
N ASP A 229 18.71 20.36 -12.95
CA ASP A 229 19.62 21.11 -12.11
C ASP A 229 18.97 22.36 -11.47
N ASP A 230 17.69 22.62 -11.76
CA ASP A 230 16.95 23.67 -11.07
C ASP A 230 16.83 23.32 -9.59
N PRO A 231 17.27 24.21 -8.67
CA PRO A 231 17.19 23.92 -7.25
C PRO A 231 15.73 23.75 -6.85
N VAL A 232 15.34 22.51 -6.56
CA VAL A 232 14.08 22.23 -5.89
C VAL A 232 14.24 22.85 -4.50
N ASN A 233 13.53 23.93 -4.23
CA ASN A 233 13.51 24.52 -2.90
C ASN A 233 12.99 23.48 -1.91
N ASP A 234 13.86 23.04 -1.01
CA ASP A 234 13.57 22.19 0.14
C ASP A 234 12.53 22.83 1.08
#